data_f1f6827645ee91f82bab59a9af080d83
#
_entry.id   f1f6827645ee91f82bab59a9af080d83
#
_cell.length_a   1.000
_cell.length_b   1.000
_cell.length_c   1.000
_cell.angle_alpha   90.00
_cell.angle_beta   90.00
_cell.angle_gamma   90.00
#
_symmetry.space_group_name_H-M   'P 1'
#
loop_
_entity.id
_entity.type
_entity.pdbx_description
1 polymer ?
#
loop_
_entity_poly.entity_id
_entity_poly.type
_entity_poly.pdbx_seq_one_letter_code
_entity_poly.pdbx_strand_id
1 'polypeptide(L)'
;MAGSKERDRRRARERYERQREIQLARQRKIRKRFGIGLAVVCVLGLIGGLTVVFATGGKPAAKPKASASASATASASASASTVAEPATHCTYSTSGVAAAAKKVSVPPVAPNYKATYTAAIHTNLGTIDMNLLNSKATCTVNSFVHLATAGYFNASQCHRVVNSDGLYLLQCGDPTAKASTKLTCSTAANAPGSGGPGYEFASENLPTAASSSASVTYAAGSVAMANSGTATSNGSQFFLVFKNTTLGPDYTPFATITSGLDILQKVANAGTSCSYSAGGGAPKEKVIINSVTIKQT
;
A
#
# COMPACT_ATOMS: atom_id res chain seq x y z
N MET A 1 18.83 -3.88 36.09
CA MET A 1 18.48 -4.22 34.66
C MET A 1 16.98 -4.36 34.37
N ALA A 2 16.10 -4.53 35.34
CA ALA A 2 14.64 -4.64 35.14
C ALA A 2 13.97 -3.32 34.64
N GLY A 3 14.41 -2.17 35.14
CA GLY A 3 13.79 -0.87 34.81
C GLY A 3 13.97 -0.35 33.39
N SER A 4 14.91 -0.90 32.61
CA SER A 4 15.08 -0.54 31.18
C SER A 4 14.02 -1.20 30.30
N LYS A 5 13.79 -2.49 30.48
CA LYS A 5 12.77 -3.25 29.74
C LYS A 5 11.34 -2.74 29.99
N GLU A 6 11.06 -2.27 31.18
CA GLU A 6 9.74 -1.74 31.52
C GLU A 6 9.51 -0.36 30.90
N ARG A 7 10.53 0.50 30.85
CA ARG A 7 10.50 1.79 30.15
C ARG A 7 10.30 1.60 28.64
N ASP A 8 10.95 0.62 28.04
CA ASP A 8 10.82 0.34 26.59
C ASP A 8 9.44 -0.23 26.26
N ARG A 9 8.87 -1.08 27.11
CA ARG A 9 7.49 -1.58 26.99
C ARG A 9 6.46 -0.43 27.10
N ARG A 10 6.67 0.49 28.03
CA ARG A 10 5.80 1.66 28.21
C ARG A 10 5.84 2.58 27.00
N ARG A 11 7.04 2.91 26.47
CA ARG A 11 7.20 3.71 25.26
C ARG A 11 6.62 3.03 24.02
N ALA A 12 6.68 1.72 23.92
CA ALA A 12 6.06 0.97 22.83
C ALA A 12 4.52 1.05 22.89
N ARG A 13 3.93 0.93 24.09
CA ARG A 13 2.47 1.10 24.29
C ARG A 13 2.01 2.51 23.95
N GLU A 14 2.71 3.53 24.44
CA GLU A 14 2.37 4.94 24.18
C GLU A 14 2.43 5.28 22.68
N ARG A 15 3.41 4.71 21.92
CA ARG A 15 3.48 4.87 20.46
C ARG A 15 2.32 4.18 19.76
N TYR A 16 1.99 2.95 20.15
CA TYR A 16 0.87 2.21 19.60
C TYR A 16 -0.48 2.91 19.84
N GLU A 17 -0.72 3.41 21.06
CA GLU A 17 -1.93 4.17 21.38
C GLU A 17 -2.03 5.45 20.56
N ARG A 18 -0.94 6.18 20.40
CA ARG A 18 -0.88 7.39 19.57
C ARG A 18 -1.15 7.11 18.10
N GLN A 19 -0.62 6.01 17.55
CA GLN A 19 -0.91 5.58 16.18
C GLN A 19 -2.38 5.18 15.99
N ARG A 20 -2.94 4.47 16.96
CA ARG A 20 -4.35 4.09 16.98
C ARG A 20 -5.26 5.32 17.02
N GLU A 21 -4.94 6.31 17.81
CA GLU A 21 -5.69 7.57 17.87
C GLU A 21 -5.65 8.33 16.54
N ILE A 22 -4.49 8.38 15.89
CA ILE A 22 -4.34 9.01 14.57
C ILE A 22 -5.19 8.28 13.53
N GLN A 23 -5.19 6.96 13.52
CA GLN A 23 -6.02 6.17 12.60
C GLN A 23 -7.51 6.36 12.86
N LEU A 24 -7.93 6.34 14.13
CA LEU A 24 -9.33 6.59 14.50
C LEU A 24 -9.77 8.03 14.16
N ALA A 25 -8.89 9.01 14.35
CA ALA A 25 -9.16 10.40 13.97
C ALA A 25 -9.29 10.55 12.44
N ARG A 26 -8.47 9.86 11.65
CA ARG A 26 -8.61 9.80 10.17
C ARG A 26 -9.92 9.15 9.76
N GLN A 27 -10.30 8.01 10.34
CA GLN A 27 -11.59 7.35 10.06
C GLN A 27 -12.79 8.23 10.42
N ARG A 28 -12.73 8.94 11.56
CA ARG A 28 -13.78 9.90 11.96
C ARG A 28 -13.90 11.06 10.98
N LYS A 29 -12.77 11.57 10.47
CA LYS A 29 -12.77 12.63 9.44
C LYS A 29 -13.37 12.14 8.12
N ILE A 30 -13.05 10.92 7.69
CA ILE A 30 -13.60 10.30 6.49
C ILE A 30 -15.10 10.10 6.64
N ARG A 31 -15.58 9.50 7.74
CA ARG A 31 -17.01 9.31 8.00
C ARG A 31 -17.79 10.63 8.06
N LYS A 32 -17.24 11.69 8.67
CA LYS A 32 -17.86 13.02 8.67
C LYS A 32 -17.95 13.62 7.26
N ARG A 33 -16.91 13.44 6.42
CA ARG A 33 -16.93 13.94 5.03
C ARG A 33 -17.93 13.19 4.16
N PHE A 34 -18.04 11.88 4.28
CA PHE A 34 -19.06 11.10 3.58
C PHE A 34 -20.48 11.40 4.08
N GLY A 35 -20.67 11.58 5.39
CA GLY A 35 -21.97 11.96 5.96
C GLY A 35 -22.44 13.35 5.48
N ILE A 36 -21.56 14.31 5.36
CA ILE A 36 -21.88 15.66 4.86
C ILE A 36 -22.16 15.61 3.35
N GLY A 37 -21.39 14.83 2.58
CA GLY A 37 -21.61 14.66 1.13
C GLY A 37 -22.99 14.06 0.83
N LEU A 38 -23.41 13.05 1.59
CA LEU A 38 -24.75 12.43 1.42
C LEU A 38 -25.88 13.40 1.79
N ALA A 39 -25.72 14.19 2.85
CA ALA A 39 -26.69 15.19 3.25
C ALA A 39 -26.86 16.30 2.22
N VAL A 40 -25.76 16.77 1.60
CA VAL A 40 -25.80 17.79 0.53
C VAL A 40 -26.49 17.27 -0.72
N VAL A 41 -26.24 16.01 -1.11
CA VAL A 41 -26.91 15.40 -2.29
C VAL A 41 -28.42 15.25 -2.04
N CYS A 42 -28.84 14.87 -0.83
CA CYS A 42 -30.26 14.77 -0.49
C CYS A 42 -30.96 16.16 -0.47
N VAL A 43 -30.30 17.21 -0.01
CA VAL A 43 -30.86 18.56 0.01
C VAL A 43 -30.96 19.14 -1.41
N LEU A 44 -30.00 18.92 -2.28
CA LEU A 44 -30.07 19.36 -3.68
C LEU A 44 -31.12 18.59 -4.49
N GLY A 45 -31.36 17.31 -4.16
CA GLY A 45 -32.41 16.50 -4.79
C GLY A 45 -33.85 16.97 -4.43
N LEU A 46 -34.05 17.59 -3.28
CA LEU A 46 -35.35 18.09 -2.84
C LEU A 46 -35.68 19.50 -3.35
N ILE A 47 -34.70 20.29 -3.78
CA ILE A 47 -34.92 21.66 -4.33
C ILE A 47 -35.09 21.59 -5.87
N GLY A 48 -34.63 20.52 -6.55
CA GLY A 48 -34.75 20.36 -8.02
C GLY A 48 -36.11 19.82 -8.51
N GLY A 49 -37.05 19.51 -7.63
CA GLY A 49 -38.28 18.77 -7.94
C GLY A 49 -39.56 19.60 -8.17
N LEU A 50 -39.49 20.92 -8.25
CA LEU A 50 -40.73 21.71 -8.38
C LEU A 50 -40.59 22.93 -9.31
N THR A 51 -40.36 22.73 -10.61
CA THR A 51 -40.77 23.68 -11.67
C THR A 51 -40.72 23.03 -13.03
N VAL A 52 -41.76 22.33 -13.42
CA VAL A 52 -42.14 22.13 -14.82
C VAL A 52 -43.65 22.29 -14.93
N VAL A 53 -44.11 23.46 -15.32
CA VAL A 53 -45.34 23.61 -16.09
C VAL A 53 -45.34 24.99 -16.80
N PHE A 54 -45.57 24.94 -18.14
CA PHE A 54 -46.06 25.92 -19.09
C PHE A 54 -45.20 27.16 -19.48
N ALA A 55 -44.81 27.23 -20.76
CA ALA A 55 -45.43 28.12 -21.74
C ALA A 55 -44.85 27.89 -23.13
N THR A 56 -45.75 27.76 -24.05
CA THR A 56 -45.62 27.64 -25.50
C THR A 56 -45.22 28.97 -26.16
N GLY A 57 -44.49 28.88 -27.30
CA GLY A 57 -44.65 29.81 -28.42
C GLY A 57 -43.45 30.69 -28.79
N GLY A 58 -43.03 30.59 -30.02
CA GLY A 58 -42.38 31.70 -30.73
C GLY A 58 -40.98 31.47 -31.32
N LYS A 59 -40.96 31.16 -32.62
CA LYS A 59 -39.85 31.23 -33.58
C LYS A 59 -39.87 32.65 -34.21
N PRO A 60 -38.87 33.12 -35.06
CA PRO A 60 -37.51 32.75 -35.37
C PRO A 60 -36.52 33.94 -35.54
N ALA A 61 -35.28 33.62 -35.93
CA ALA A 61 -34.31 34.31 -36.76
C ALA A 61 -33.43 35.45 -36.21
N ALA A 62 -32.13 35.25 -36.23
CA ALA A 62 -31.18 35.88 -37.18
C ALA A 62 -29.73 35.57 -36.79
N LYS A 63 -28.96 35.06 -37.79
CA LYS A 63 -27.49 35.16 -37.81
C LYS A 63 -27.08 36.61 -38.12
N PRO A 64 -25.96 37.08 -37.60
CA PRO A 64 -24.85 37.30 -38.50
C PRO A 64 -23.44 36.99 -38.01
N LYS A 65 -22.66 36.56 -38.98
CA LYS A 65 -21.26 36.86 -39.35
C LYS A 65 -20.12 36.71 -38.35
N ALA A 66 -19.20 35.88 -38.81
CA ALA A 66 -17.82 35.70 -38.47
C ALA A 66 -17.02 37.01 -38.34
N SER A 67 -16.13 37.04 -37.36
CA SER A 67 -14.89 37.80 -37.44
C SER A 67 -13.77 36.91 -36.92
N ALA A 68 -12.81 36.68 -37.79
CA ALA A 68 -11.55 36.01 -37.49
C ALA A 68 -10.67 36.96 -36.70
N SER A 69 -9.95 36.49 -35.72
CA SER A 69 -8.56 36.87 -35.54
C SER A 69 -7.87 36.14 -34.37
N ALA A 70 -6.65 35.82 -34.62
CA ALA A 70 -5.52 35.54 -33.73
C ALA A 70 -5.42 34.12 -33.16
N SER A 71 -4.70 33.30 -33.92
CA SER A 71 -3.89 32.19 -33.41
C SER A 71 -2.95 32.67 -32.30
N ALA A 72 -3.25 32.31 -31.05
CA ALA A 72 -2.26 32.26 -30.01
C ALA A 72 -1.72 30.83 -29.97
N THR A 73 -0.52 30.65 -30.49
CA THR A 73 0.25 29.42 -30.36
C THR A 73 0.60 29.27 -28.89
N ALA A 74 -0.21 28.52 -28.15
CA ALA A 74 0.16 28.07 -26.84
C ALA A 74 1.24 26.97 -27.00
N SER A 75 2.48 27.36 -26.82
CA SER A 75 3.57 26.40 -26.55
C SER A 75 3.18 25.59 -25.32
N ALA A 76 2.67 24.39 -25.55
CA ALA A 76 2.58 23.37 -24.52
C ALA A 76 4.02 23.01 -24.12
N SER A 77 4.52 23.63 -23.06
CA SER A 77 5.66 23.10 -22.33
C SER A 77 5.24 21.73 -21.83
N ALA A 78 5.66 20.70 -22.54
CA ALA A 78 5.64 19.34 -22.02
C ALA A 78 6.56 19.37 -20.78
N SER A 79 5.97 19.36 -19.60
CA SER A 79 6.67 19.02 -18.38
C SER A 79 7.19 17.61 -18.55
N ALA A 80 8.47 17.50 -18.88
CA ALA A 80 9.17 16.24 -18.86
C ALA A 80 9.02 15.69 -17.44
N SER A 81 8.29 14.60 -17.30
CA SER A 81 8.31 13.79 -16.07
C SER A 81 9.76 13.39 -15.88
N THR A 82 10.44 14.03 -14.94
CA THR A 82 11.78 13.64 -14.54
C THR A 82 11.66 12.22 -13.97
N VAL A 83 12.11 11.24 -14.72
CA VAL A 83 12.30 9.89 -14.21
C VAL A 83 13.30 10.05 -13.06
N ALA A 84 12.86 9.75 -11.83
CA ALA A 84 13.72 9.82 -10.67
C ALA A 84 14.94 8.91 -10.91
N GLU A 85 16.15 9.45 -10.75
CA GLU A 85 17.36 8.63 -10.85
C GLU A 85 17.38 7.58 -9.75
N PRO A 86 17.91 6.37 -10.04
CA PRO A 86 18.05 5.31 -9.05
C PRO A 86 18.94 5.78 -7.89
N ALA A 87 18.55 5.45 -6.66
CA ALA A 87 19.36 5.78 -5.49
C ALA A 87 20.68 5.02 -5.50
N THR A 88 21.79 5.73 -5.35
CA THR A 88 23.14 5.15 -5.23
C THR A 88 23.52 4.84 -3.80
N HIS A 89 22.76 5.35 -2.82
CA HIS A 89 22.96 5.16 -1.39
C HIS A 89 21.63 5.04 -0.66
N CYS A 90 21.51 4.03 0.22
CA CYS A 90 20.31 3.78 1.00
C CYS A 90 20.56 3.96 2.49
N THR A 91 19.55 4.45 3.19
CA THR A 91 19.59 4.60 4.64
C THR A 91 18.57 3.67 5.30
N TYR A 92 19.04 2.82 6.22
CA TYR A 92 18.23 1.92 7.01
C TYR A 92 18.44 2.23 8.49
N SER A 93 17.40 2.76 9.14
CA SER A 93 17.46 3.20 10.54
C SER A 93 17.08 2.07 11.49
N THR A 94 17.91 1.80 12.49
CA THR A 94 17.59 0.92 13.61
C THR A 94 17.17 1.68 14.87
N SER A 95 17.36 3.01 14.88
CA SER A 95 17.07 3.86 16.03
C SER A 95 15.57 3.98 16.27
N GLY A 96 15.14 3.60 17.44
CA GLY A 96 13.74 3.65 17.85
C GLY A 96 12.83 2.60 17.19
N VAL A 97 13.39 1.71 16.42
CA VAL A 97 12.68 0.59 15.77
C VAL A 97 12.58 -0.59 16.74
N ALA A 98 11.47 -1.34 16.68
CA ALA A 98 11.34 -2.57 17.45
C ALA A 98 12.39 -3.60 17.01
N ALA A 99 12.88 -4.41 17.96
CA ALA A 99 13.83 -5.48 17.63
C ALA A 99 13.31 -6.39 16.53
N ALA A 100 14.21 -6.89 15.70
CA ALA A 100 13.87 -7.83 14.63
C ALA A 100 13.09 -9.02 15.18
N ALA A 101 11.92 -9.30 14.60
CA ALA A 101 11.10 -10.45 14.98
C ALA A 101 11.71 -11.79 14.50
N LYS A 102 12.55 -11.73 13.46
CA LYS A 102 13.44 -12.79 13.01
C LYS A 102 14.81 -12.17 12.74
N LYS A 103 15.87 -12.78 13.24
CA LYS A 103 17.24 -12.24 13.14
C LYS A 103 17.66 -12.10 11.68
N VAL A 104 18.06 -10.90 11.30
CA VAL A 104 18.62 -10.54 10.00
C VAL A 104 19.51 -9.31 10.18
N SER A 105 20.52 -9.16 9.34
CA SER A 105 21.36 -7.96 9.29
C SER A 105 20.63 -6.81 8.56
N VAL A 106 21.12 -5.59 8.76
CA VAL A 106 20.72 -4.43 7.96
C VAL A 106 21.22 -4.63 6.53
N PRO A 107 20.46 -4.25 5.48
CA PRO A 107 20.91 -4.35 4.09
C PRO A 107 22.15 -3.48 3.81
N PRO A 108 22.95 -3.80 2.79
CA PRO A 108 24.04 -2.95 2.32
C PRO A 108 23.53 -1.55 1.97
N VAL A 109 24.27 -0.50 2.38
CA VAL A 109 23.90 0.89 2.07
C VAL A 109 24.19 1.29 0.62
N ALA A 110 25.05 0.57 -0.07
CA ALA A 110 25.34 0.72 -1.50
C ALA A 110 24.57 -0.33 -2.30
N PRO A 111 23.39 0.02 -2.87
CA PRO A 111 22.60 -0.92 -3.65
C PRO A 111 23.21 -1.15 -5.04
N ASN A 112 22.96 -2.31 -5.64
CA ASN A 112 23.24 -2.49 -7.06
C ASN A 112 22.09 -1.89 -7.90
N TYR A 113 22.07 -0.57 -8.02
CA TYR A 113 20.99 0.19 -8.68
C TYR A 113 20.92 -0.05 -10.20
N LYS A 114 21.99 -0.59 -10.82
CA LYS A 114 22.04 -0.89 -12.26
C LYS A 114 21.46 -2.28 -12.59
N ALA A 115 21.34 -3.15 -11.61
CA ALA A 115 20.84 -4.50 -11.84
C ALA A 115 19.33 -4.54 -12.11
N THR A 116 18.93 -5.50 -12.91
CA THR A 116 17.52 -5.91 -13.04
C THR A 116 17.29 -7.14 -12.17
N TYR A 117 16.18 -7.18 -11.47
CA TYR A 117 15.84 -8.29 -10.59
C TYR A 117 14.44 -8.83 -10.90
N THR A 118 14.34 -10.17 -10.90
CA THR A 118 13.07 -10.87 -10.77
C THR A 118 13.02 -11.62 -9.45
N ALA A 119 11.83 -11.82 -8.92
CA ALA A 119 11.62 -12.60 -7.71
C ALA A 119 10.48 -13.60 -7.93
N ALA A 120 10.63 -14.80 -7.35
CA ALA A 120 9.59 -15.81 -7.30
C ALA A 120 9.27 -16.15 -5.85
N ILE A 121 8.04 -15.87 -5.42
CA ILE A 121 7.51 -16.24 -4.11
C ILE A 121 6.89 -17.64 -4.24
N HIS A 122 7.59 -18.65 -3.74
CA HIS A 122 7.11 -20.03 -3.72
C HIS A 122 6.18 -20.24 -2.52
N THR A 123 4.91 -20.47 -2.79
CA THR A 123 3.90 -20.69 -1.76
C THR A 123 3.40 -22.14 -1.76
N ASN A 124 2.64 -22.52 -0.72
CA ASN A 124 1.92 -23.80 -0.69
C ASN A 124 0.79 -23.88 -1.74
N LEU A 125 0.42 -22.78 -2.39
CA LEU A 125 -0.65 -22.70 -3.39
C LEU A 125 -0.13 -22.55 -4.83
N GLY A 126 1.18 -22.41 -5.00
CA GLY A 126 1.86 -22.15 -6.27
C GLY A 126 2.87 -21.02 -6.17
N THR A 127 3.45 -20.66 -7.29
CA THR A 127 4.49 -19.61 -7.37
C THR A 127 3.87 -18.31 -7.87
N ILE A 128 4.29 -17.20 -7.27
CA ILE A 128 3.96 -15.83 -7.69
C ILE A 128 5.25 -15.21 -8.18
N ASP A 129 5.36 -14.98 -9.49
CA ASP A 129 6.52 -14.35 -10.11
C ASP A 129 6.31 -12.85 -10.25
N MET A 130 7.39 -12.07 -10.10
CA MET A 130 7.34 -10.62 -10.20
C MET A 130 8.64 -10.00 -10.71
N ASN A 131 8.52 -8.90 -11.43
CA ASN A 131 9.63 -8.01 -11.79
C ASN A 131 9.79 -6.95 -10.71
N LEU A 132 11.01 -6.76 -10.19
CA LEU A 132 11.32 -5.73 -9.20
C LEU A 132 11.65 -4.40 -9.88
N LEU A 133 11.09 -3.31 -9.36
CA LEU A 133 11.22 -1.96 -9.93
C LEU A 133 12.49 -1.25 -9.39
N ASN A 134 13.66 -1.88 -9.57
CA ASN A 134 14.92 -1.43 -8.97
C ASN A 134 15.29 0.01 -9.35
N SER A 135 15.06 0.42 -10.58
CA SER A 135 15.34 1.80 -11.03
C SER A 135 14.42 2.87 -10.43
N LYS A 136 13.29 2.46 -9.81
CA LYS A 136 12.30 3.39 -9.26
C LYS A 136 12.24 3.35 -7.73
N ALA A 137 12.49 2.19 -7.14
CA ALA A 137 12.40 1.95 -5.70
C ALA A 137 13.64 1.18 -5.23
N THR A 138 14.83 1.76 -5.48
CA THR A 138 16.12 1.10 -5.36
C THR A 138 16.39 0.61 -3.94
N CYS A 139 16.17 1.42 -2.93
CA CYS A 139 16.43 1.05 -1.53
C CYS A 139 15.42 0.03 -1.03
N THR A 140 14.18 0.11 -1.50
CA THR A 140 13.13 -0.87 -1.22
C THR A 140 13.47 -2.23 -1.83
N VAL A 141 13.87 -2.25 -3.11
CA VAL A 141 14.29 -3.47 -3.80
C VAL A 141 15.54 -4.07 -3.15
N ASN A 142 16.54 -3.23 -2.79
CA ASN A 142 17.73 -3.67 -2.08
C ASN A 142 17.37 -4.34 -0.73
N SER A 143 16.47 -3.77 0.05
CA SER A 143 15.97 -4.37 1.29
C SER A 143 15.23 -5.69 1.02
N PHE A 144 14.33 -5.73 0.04
CA PHE A 144 13.58 -6.93 -0.28
C PHE A 144 14.48 -8.08 -0.75
N VAL A 145 15.43 -7.80 -1.64
CA VAL A 145 16.43 -8.76 -2.13
C VAL A 145 17.27 -9.30 -0.97
N HIS A 146 17.76 -8.41 -0.09
CA HIS A 146 18.54 -8.80 1.09
C HIS A 146 17.74 -9.74 2.01
N LEU A 147 16.50 -9.38 2.35
CA LEU A 147 15.62 -10.19 3.18
C LEU A 147 15.29 -11.55 2.53
N ALA A 148 15.00 -11.56 1.24
CA ALA A 148 14.70 -12.78 0.49
C ALA A 148 15.90 -13.72 0.46
N THR A 149 17.08 -13.22 0.13
CA THR A 149 18.33 -13.98 0.08
C THR A 149 18.73 -14.55 1.45
N ALA A 150 18.44 -13.80 2.54
CA ALA A 150 18.63 -14.26 3.92
C ALA A 150 17.56 -15.28 4.37
N GLY A 151 16.62 -15.66 3.51
CA GLY A 151 15.51 -16.56 3.87
C GLY A 151 14.58 -15.98 4.95
N TYR A 152 14.53 -14.65 5.05
CA TYR A 152 13.75 -13.98 6.08
C TYR A 152 12.25 -14.29 6.00
N PHE A 153 11.71 -14.39 4.79
CA PHE A 153 10.30 -14.67 4.54
C PHE A 153 9.92 -16.16 4.67
N ASN A 154 10.91 -17.06 4.71
CA ASN A 154 10.66 -18.51 4.70
C ASN A 154 9.89 -18.95 5.95
N ALA A 155 8.94 -19.86 5.76
CA ALA A 155 8.05 -20.39 6.79
C ALA A 155 7.16 -19.34 7.48
N SER A 156 6.94 -18.18 6.84
CA SER A 156 5.93 -17.20 7.22
C SER A 156 4.65 -17.40 6.42
N GLN A 157 3.55 -16.81 6.87
CA GLN A 157 2.30 -16.80 6.12
C GLN A 157 1.81 -15.37 5.88
N CYS A 158 1.04 -15.18 4.81
CA CYS A 158 0.34 -13.92 4.59
C CYS A 158 -0.78 -13.80 5.62
N HIS A 159 -0.74 -12.74 6.40
CA HIS A 159 -1.56 -12.64 7.61
C HIS A 159 -2.86 -11.88 7.43
N ARG A 160 -3.01 -11.13 6.32
CA ARG A 160 -4.21 -10.31 6.09
C ARG A 160 -4.60 -10.32 4.62
N VAL A 161 -5.87 -10.58 4.34
CA VAL A 161 -6.50 -10.36 3.04
C VAL A 161 -7.62 -9.34 3.19
N VAL A 162 -7.74 -8.43 2.21
CA VAL A 162 -8.86 -7.50 2.10
C VAL A 162 -9.49 -7.70 0.73
N ASN A 163 -10.81 -7.87 0.69
CA ASN A 163 -11.59 -8.07 -0.54
C ASN A 163 -12.91 -7.31 -0.45
N SER A 164 -12.85 -6.02 -0.10
CA SER A 164 -14.05 -5.17 0.04
C SER A 164 -13.69 -3.68 -0.02
N ASP A 165 -14.70 -2.85 -0.24
CA ASP A 165 -14.64 -1.39 -0.09
C ASP A 165 -13.54 -0.68 -0.91
N GLY A 166 -13.25 -1.19 -2.11
CA GLY A 166 -12.20 -0.65 -2.96
C GLY A 166 -10.78 -1.10 -2.59
N LEU A 167 -10.64 -1.97 -1.59
CA LEU A 167 -9.37 -2.55 -1.15
C LEU A 167 -9.31 -4.03 -1.52
N TYR A 168 -8.32 -4.40 -2.33
CA TYR A 168 -8.17 -5.74 -2.90
C TYR A 168 -6.70 -6.17 -2.82
N LEU A 169 -6.28 -6.65 -1.67
CA LEU A 169 -4.88 -6.96 -1.41
C LEU A 169 -4.69 -8.16 -0.47
N LEU A 170 -3.53 -8.80 -0.61
CA LEU A 170 -3.01 -9.82 0.30
C LEU A 170 -1.70 -9.31 0.92
N GLN A 171 -1.64 -9.17 2.24
CA GLN A 171 -0.48 -8.64 2.97
C GLN A 171 0.33 -9.77 3.60
N CYS A 172 1.64 -9.71 3.39
CA CYS A 172 2.63 -10.71 3.77
C CYS A 172 3.88 -10.04 4.40
N GLY A 173 4.94 -10.81 4.67
CA GLY A 173 6.25 -10.29 5.06
C GLY A 173 6.44 -10.06 6.54
N ASP A 174 5.49 -10.47 7.37
CA ASP A 174 5.63 -10.46 8.81
C ASP A 174 6.17 -11.82 9.31
N PRO A 175 7.37 -11.89 9.92
CA PRO A 175 7.94 -13.14 10.41
C PRO A 175 7.27 -13.65 11.70
N THR A 176 6.45 -12.85 12.38
CA THR A 176 5.64 -13.31 13.53
C THR A 176 4.46 -14.16 13.07
N ALA A 177 4.01 -13.98 11.83
CA ALA A 177 3.00 -14.81 11.19
C ALA A 177 3.60 -16.14 10.71
N LYS A 178 4.01 -17.01 11.66
CA LYS A 178 4.66 -18.28 11.33
C LYS A 178 3.70 -19.26 10.68
N ALA A 179 4.20 -20.04 9.71
CA ALA A 179 3.41 -21.06 9.01
C ALA A 179 2.74 -22.07 9.94
N SER A 180 3.35 -22.39 11.09
CA SER A 180 2.82 -23.31 12.09
C SER A 180 1.72 -22.71 12.98
N THR A 181 1.52 -21.39 12.97
CA THR A 181 0.61 -20.71 13.87
C THR A 181 -0.77 -20.53 13.25
N LYS A 182 -1.84 -20.72 14.02
CA LYS A 182 -3.18 -20.29 13.62
C LYS A 182 -3.26 -18.77 13.75
N LEU A 183 -3.62 -18.10 12.66
CA LEU A 183 -3.82 -16.65 12.69
C LEU A 183 -5.08 -16.31 13.47
N THR A 184 -4.92 -15.38 14.40
CA THR A 184 -6.03 -14.73 15.10
C THR A 184 -5.97 -13.25 14.79
N CYS A 185 -7.08 -12.60 14.50
CA CYS A 185 -7.10 -11.17 14.22
C CYS A 185 -6.93 -10.33 15.51
N SER A 186 -5.90 -10.65 16.28
CA SER A 186 -5.53 -9.95 17.51
C SER A 186 -4.76 -8.68 17.18
N THR A 187 -4.93 -7.66 18.02
CA THR A 187 -4.16 -6.40 17.98
C THR A 187 -3.11 -6.32 19.09
N ALA A 188 -2.84 -7.46 19.78
CA ALA A 188 -1.82 -7.52 20.82
C ALA A 188 -0.41 -7.26 20.24
N ALA A 189 0.48 -6.75 21.07
CA ALA A 189 1.89 -6.67 20.74
C ALA A 189 2.42 -8.09 20.40
N ASN A 190 3.20 -8.20 19.31
CA ASN A 190 3.67 -9.46 18.73
C ASN A 190 2.59 -10.32 18.03
N ALA A 191 1.38 -9.80 17.82
CA ALA A 191 0.41 -10.45 16.95
C ALA A 191 0.86 -10.37 15.48
N PRO A 192 0.38 -11.27 14.61
CA PRO A 192 0.60 -11.17 13.17
C PRO A 192 0.21 -9.78 12.64
N GLY A 193 1.10 -9.15 11.88
CA GLY A 193 0.99 -7.77 11.40
C GLY A 193 1.84 -6.76 12.21
N SER A 194 2.49 -7.17 13.30
CA SER A 194 3.33 -6.30 14.13
C SER A 194 4.83 -6.51 13.98
N GLY A 195 5.27 -7.57 13.30
CA GLY A 195 6.67 -7.92 13.15
C GLY A 195 7.38 -7.18 12.03
N GLY A 196 8.69 -7.00 12.19
CA GLY A 196 9.55 -6.33 11.22
C GLY A 196 11.01 -6.79 11.32
N PRO A 197 11.90 -6.28 10.46
CA PRO A 197 13.28 -6.73 10.32
C PRO A 197 14.24 -6.08 11.33
N GLY A 198 13.75 -5.19 12.21
CA GLY A 198 14.56 -4.43 13.16
C GLY A 198 15.20 -3.18 12.59
N TYR A 199 14.83 -2.80 11.40
CA TYR A 199 15.16 -1.52 10.77
C TYR A 199 13.97 -0.98 9.97
N GLU A 200 14.01 0.30 9.71
CA GLU A 200 13.03 1.01 8.87
C GLU A 200 13.75 1.88 7.82
N PHE A 201 13.06 2.20 6.73
CA PHE A 201 13.59 3.03 5.65
C PHE A 201 12.48 3.87 4.99
N ALA A 202 12.93 4.89 4.23
CA ALA A 202 12.03 5.85 3.59
C ALA A 202 11.23 5.24 2.43
N SER A 203 10.06 5.81 2.19
CA SER A 203 9.26 5.51 1.00
C SER A 203 9.90 6.08 -0.26
N GLU A 204 9.76 5.34 -1.36
CA GLU A 204 10.25 5.68 -2.70
C GLU A 204 9.13 5.51 -3.71
N ASN A 205 9.29 6.02 -4.93
CA ASN A 205 8.39 5.77 -6.05
C ASN A 205 6.90 5.95 -5.68
N LEU A 206 6.59 6.94 -4.84
CA LEU A 206 5.21 7.18 -4.44
C LEU A 206 4.36 7.65 -5.62
N PRO A 207 3.12 7.14 -5.77
CA PRO A 207 2.21 7.60 -6.81
C PRO A 207 1.90 9.09 -6.66
N THR A 208 1.89 9.80 -7.79
CA THR A 208 1.49 11.22 -7.82
C THR A 208 -0.01 11.35 -7.56
N ALA A 209 -0.38 12.15 -6.58
CA ALA A 209 -1.76 12.46 -6.25
C ALA A 209 -2.02 13.95 -6.44
N ALA A 210 -3.27 14.32 -6.74
CA ALA A 210 -3.68 15.72 -6.90
C ALA A 210 -3.53 16.54 -5.61
N SER A 211 -3.56 15.87 -4.45
CA SER A 211 -3.28 16.43 -3.12
C SER A 211 -2.84 15.32 -2.17
N SER A 212 -2.21 15.67 -1.05
CA SER A 212 -1.80 14.71 -0.01
C SER A 212 -2.97 13.94 0.62
N SER A 213 -4.19 14.41 0.46
CA SER A 213 -5.42 13.74 0.93
C SER A 213 -6.17 13.00 -0.19
N ALA A 214 -5.69 13.08 -1.43
CA ALA A 214 -6.30 12.37 -2.55
C ALA A 214 -5.90 10.90 -2.53
N SER A 215 -6.83 10.04 -2.93
CA SER A 215 -6.55 8.62 -3.15
C SER A 215 -6.00 8.40 -4.55
N VAL A 216 -5.18 7.38 -4.69
CA VAL A 216 -4.63 6.91 -5.97
C VAL A 216 -4.99 5.45 -6.19
N THR A 217 -4.94 5.02 -7.44
CA THR A 217 -5.18 3.62 -7.79
C THR A 217 -3.86 2.86 -7.88
N TYR A 218 -3.73 1.82 -7.07
CA TYR A 218 -2.72 0.77 -7.25
C TYR A 218 -3.32 -0.29 -8.15
N ALA A 219 -2.78 -0.45 -9.35
CA ALA A 219 -3.30 -1.38 -10.35
C ALA A 219 -3.18 -2.84 -9.88
N ALA A 220 -4.08 -3.70 -10.36
CA ALA A 220 -3.95 -5.14 -10.19
C ALA A 220 -2.56 -5.61 -10.68
N GLY A 221 -1.92 -6.49 -9.91
CA GLY A 221 -0.54 -6.93 -10.14
C GLY A 221 0.52 -6.05 -9.49
N SER A 222 0.20 -4.88 -8.93
CA SER A 222 1.17 -4.09 -8.16
C SER A 222 1.55 -4.79 -6.86
N VAL A 223 2.82 -4.65 -6.46
CA VAL A 223 3.31 -5.04 -5.13
C VAL A 223 3.89 -3.81 -4.46
N ALA A 224 3.42 -3.48 -3.26
CA ALA A 224 3.86 -2.30 -2.55
C ALA A 224 4.20 -2.58 -1.08
N MET A 225 5.07 -1.74 -0.50
CA MET A 225 5.42 -1.84 0.93
C MET A 225 4.25 -1.42 1.80
N ALA A 226 4.02 -2.19 2.85
CA ALA A 226 3.18 -1.76 3.96
C ALA A 226 4.04 -0.96 4.95
N ASN A 227 3.47 0.08 5.54
CA ASN A 227 4.12 0.94 6.52
C ASN A 227 3.19 1.25 7.70
N SER A 228 3.70 1.85 8.75
CA SER A 228 2.95 2.20 9.97
C SER A 228 2.32 3.60 9.91
N GLY A 229 2.19 4.19 8.72
CA GLY A 229 1.55 5.49 8.48
C GLY A 229 2.52 6.68 8.49
N THR A 230 3.83 6.43 8.43
CA THR A 230 4.86 7.45 8.20
C THR A 230 5.71 7.09 6.99
N ALA A 231 6.21 8.10 6.29
CA ALA A 231 7.01 7.93 5.07
C ALA A 231 8.36 7.21 5.29
N THR A 232 8.78 7.00 6.53
CA THR A 232 10.06 6.37 6.91
C THR A 232 9.90 5.06 7.65
N SER A 233 8.70 4.47 7.65
CA SER A 233 8.40 3.25 8.43
C SER A 233 8.22 1.99 7.59
N ASN A 234 8.82 1.94 6.39
CA ASN A 234 8.87 0.69 5.62
C ASN A 234 9.83 -0.29 6.30
N GLY A 235 9.42 -1.55 6.39
CA GLY A 235 10.22 -2.62 7.00
C GLY A 235 10.29 -3.84 6.10
N SER A 236 9.64 -4.96 6.52
CA SER A 236 9.59 -6.19 5.74
C SER A 236 8.21 -6.52 5.19
N GLN A 237 7.17 -5.87 5.67
CA GLN A 237 5.81 -6.19 5.25
C GLN A 237 5.46 -5.53 3.91
N PHE A 238 4.80 -6.30 3.05
CA PHE A 238 4.36 -5.85 1.73
C PHE A 238 2.97 -6.41 1.41
N PHE A 239 2.31 -5.81 0.43
CA PHE A 239 1.03 -6.33 -0.06
C PHE A 239 1.01 -6.49 -1.57
N LEU A 240 0.29 -7.52 -2.00
CA LEU A 240 0.08 -7.89 -3.39
C LEU A 240 -1.35 -7.50 -3.77
N VAL A 241 -1.49 -6.70 -4.82
CA VAL A 241 -2.78 -6.17 -5.28
C VAL A 241 -3.37 -7.11 -6.32
N PHE A 242 -4.53 -7.73 -6.05
CA PHE A 242 -5.16 -8.66 -6.99
C PHE A 242 -6.29 -8.06 -7.83
N LYS A 243 -6.73 -6.84 -7.50
CA LYS A 243 -7.68 -6.02 -8.25
C LYS A 243 -7.37 -4.57 -7.97
N ASN A 244 -7.67 -3.66 -8.92
CA ASN A 244 -7.43 -2.23 -8.74
C ASN A 244 -7.91 -1.75 -7.37
N THR A 245 -6.98 -1.20 -6.60
CA THR A 245 -7.15 -0.86 -5.18
C THR A 245 -6.94 0.63 -5.00
N THR A 246 -7.86 1.28 -4.29
CA THR A 246 -7.81 2.72 -4.01
C THR A 246 -7.28 2.97 -2.61
N LEU A 247 -6.10 3.61 -2.50
CA LEU A 247 -5.40 3.93 -1.25
C LEU A 247 -4.87 5.36 -1.28
N GLY A 248 -4.40 5.87 -0.14
CA GLY A 248 -3.54 7.05 -0.12
C GLY A 248 -2.23 6.81 -0.89
N PRO A 249 -1.56 7.88 -1.34
CA PRO A 249 -0.30 7.79 -2.11
C PRO A 249 0.93 7.48 -1.24
N ASP A 250 0.75 6.78 -0.14
CA ASP A 250 1.74 6.64 0.94
C ASP A 250 2.55 5.33 0.88
N TYR A 251 2.25 4.45 -0.08
CA TYR A 251 2.84 3.11 -0.18
C TYR A 251 3.76 3.00 -1.37
N THR A 252 4.99 2.54 -1.18
CA THR A 252 6.00 2.37 -2.22
C THR A 252 5.70 1.19 -3.14
N PRO A 253 5.28 1.38 -4.42
CA PRO A 253 5.24 0.29 -5.39
C PRO A 253 6.67 -0.09 -5.76
N PHE A 254 7.05 -1.37 -5.55
CA PHE A 254 8.41 -1.84 -5.80
C PHE A 254 8.49 -3.06 -6.71
N ALA A 255 7.36 -3.69 -7.05
CA ALA A 255 7.33 -4.80 -7.99
C ALA A 255 6.00 -4.87 -8.76
N THR A 256 6.03 -5.65 -9.86
CA THR A 256 4.85 -5.99 -10.66
C THR A 256 4.78 -7.50 -10.82
N ILE A 257 3.65 -8.11 -10.47
CA ILE A 257 3.38 -9.53 -10.63
C ILE A 257 3.30 -9.86 -12.13
N THR A 258 4.01 -10.90 -12.54
CA THR A 258 4.04 -11.40 -13.91
C THR A 258 3.29 -12.73 -14.06
N SER A 259 3.18 -13.52 -12.98
CA SER A 259 2.34 -14.72 -12.92
C SER A 259 1.83 -14.99 -11.51
N GLY A 260 0.81 -15.83 -11.36
CA GLY A 260 0.25 -16.22 -10.06
C GLY A 260 -0.79 -15.25 -9.48
N LEU A 261 -1.35 -14.33 -10.28
CA LEU A 261 -2.41 -13.42 -9.83
C LEU A 261 -3.70 -14.18 -9.47
N ASP A 262 -3.96 -15.29 -10.13
CA ASP A 262 -5.07 -16.21 -9.88
C ASP A 262 -5.01 -16.84 -8.47
N ILE A 263 -3.80 -17.10 -7.96
CA ILE A 263 -3.58 -17.57 -6.58
C ILE A 263 -4.16 -16.56 -5.59
N LEU A 264 -3.87 -15.27 -5.79
CA LEU A 264 -4.37 -14.19 -4.93
C LEU A 264 -5.89 -14.07 -4.99
N GLN A 265 -6.48 -14.20 -6.18
CA GLN A 265 -7.92 -14.16 -6.38
C GLN A 265 -8.60 -15.35 -5.70
N LYS A 266 -8.02 -16.57 -5.80
CA LYS A 266 -8.50 -17.75 -5.10
C LYS A 266 -8.53 -17.55 -3.59
N VAL A 267 -7.44 -17.03 -3.00
CA VAL A 267 -7.34 -16.71 -1.57
C VAL A 267 -8.40 -15.68 -1.16
N ALA A 268 -8.57 -14.62 -1.95
CA ALA A 268 -9.54 -13.58 -1.67
C ALA A 268 -10.98 -14.09 -1.71
N ASN A 269 -11.31 -14.98 -2.66
CA ASN A 269 -12.63 -15.60 -2.81
C ASN A 269 -12.95 -16.56 -1.66
N ALA A 270 -11.96 -17.23 -1.08
CA ALA A 270 -12.13 -18.07 0.11
C ALA A 270 -12.53 -17.27 1.35
N GLY A 271 -12.26 -15.97 1.37
CA GLY A 271 -12.62 -15.04 2.44
C GLY A 271 -11.71 -15.13 3.66
N THR A 272 -12.21 -14.64 4.79
CA THR A 272 -11.45 -14.50 6.05
C THR A 272 -11.98 -15.38 7.17
N SER A 273 -11.09 -15.88 8.03
CA SER A 273 -11.43 -16.67 9.22
C SER A 273 -11.76 -15.81 10.45
N CYS A 274 -11.28 -14.56 10.46
CA CYS A 274 -11.57 -13.53 11.46
C CYS A 274 -11.36 -12.16 10.83
N SER A 275 -11.71 -11.07 11.51
CA SER A 275 -11.60 -9.71 10.99
C SER A 275 -10.73 -8.82 11.86
N TYR A 276 -9.86 -8.02 11.23
CA TYR A 276 -9.11 -6.95 11.87
C TYR A 276 -9.93 -5.67 11.94
N SER A 277 -9.75 -4.89 13.00
CA SER A 277 -10.38 -3.56 13.13
C SER A 277 -9.97 -2.58 12.02
N ALA A 278 -8.79 -2.78 11.42
CA ALA A 278 -8.30 -2.01 10.29
C ALA A 278 -8.86 -2.47 8.92
N GLY A 279 -9.82 -3.39 8.92
CA GLY A 279 -10.43 -3.99 7.73
C GLY A 279 -9.68 -5.23 7.24
N GLY A 280 -10.42 -6.09 6.51
CA GLY A 280 -9.94 -7.40 6.09
C GLY A 280 -9.76 -8.36 7.26
N GLY A 281 -9.08 -9.47 7.03
CA GLY A 281 -8.89 -10.49 8.06
C GLY A 281 -7.85 -11.53 7.70
N ALA A 282 -7.65 -12.50 8.57
CA ALA A 282 -6.77 -13.62 8.29
C ALA A 282 -7.38 -14.49 7.18
N PRO A 283 -6.62 -14.82 6.12
CA PRO A 283 -7.13 -15.67 5.05
C PRO A 283 -7.65 -17.01 5.56
N LYS A 284 -8.81 -17.46 5.07
CA LYS A 284 -9.28 -18.84 5.29
C LYS A 284 -8.40 -19.83 4.56
N GLU A 285 -8.06 -19.53 3.31
CA GLU A 285 -7.07 -20.26 2.54
C GLU A 285 -5.68 -19.80 2.97
N LYS A 286 -4.98 -20.65 3.72
CA LYS A 286 -3.66 -20.32 4.27
C LYS A 286 -2.63 -20.17 3.14
N VAL A 287 -1.93 -19.06 3.09
CA VAL A 287 -0.83 -18.79 2.17
C VAL A 287 0.48 -18.82 2.93
N ILE A 288 1.27 -19.87 2.74
CA ILE A 288 2.58 -20.04 3.36
C ILE A 288 3.66 -19.71 2.32
N ILE A 289 4.57 -18.81 2.65
CA ILE A 289 5.78 -18.56 1.87
C ILE A 289 6.81 -19.62 2.26
N ASN A 290 7.03 -20.56 1.36
CA ASN A 290 8.04 -21.61 1.54
C ASN A 290 9.45 -21.04 1.33
N SER A 291 9.63 -20.25 0.28
CA SER A 291 10.86 -19.52 -0.02
C SER A 291 10.58 -18.34 -0.97
N VAL A 292 11.54 -17.42 -1.04
CA VAL A 292 11.57 -16.38 -2.07
C VAL A 292 12.92 -16.49 -2.78
N THR A 293 12.91 -16.72 -4.09
CA THR A 293 14.12 -16.79 -4.91
C THR A 293 14.28 -15.51 -5.70
N ILE A 294 15.51 -15.01 -5.78
CA ILE A 294 15.88 -13.80 -6.51
C ILE A 294 16.78 -14.21 -7.70
N LYS A 295 16.47 -13.70 -8.88
CA LYS A 295 17.34 -13.77 -10.05
C LYS A 295 17.74 -12.36 -10.44
N GLN A 296 19.04 -12.11 -10.50
CA GLN A 296 19.64 -10.88 -11.01
C GLN A 296 20.07 -11.10 -12.45
N THR A 297 19.81 -10.12 -13.31
CA THR A 297 20.25 -10.07 -14.71
C THR A 297 20.97 -8.78 -15.01
#